data_7f9145df9875fde15f31caca1cd98551
#
_entry.id   7f9145df9875fde15f31caca1cd98551
#
_cell.length_a   1.000
_cell.length_b   1.000
_cell.length_c   1.000
_cell.angle_alpha   90.00
_cell.angle_beta   90.00
_cell.angle_gamma   90.00
#
_symmetry.space_group_name_H-M   'P 1'
#
loop_
_entity.id
_entity.type
_entity.pdbx_description
1 polymer ?
#
loop_
_entity_poly.entity_id
_entity_poly.type
_entity_poly.pdbx_seq_one_letter_code
_entity_poly.pdbx_strand_id
1 'polypeptide(L)'
;MSKYLVKRVLLAILSILIVSAITFFVMNLIPGGPFNKEKATSKEAQQVLEERYNLDKPVPEQYVLYMNNLLHGDWGVSLHSGRNIGTEISRKFAVSAKLGGVAAIVAIIIGVILGSIAALTRNKLPDRLIVFFTTLGTAMPSFVLATLLLLVFCLKLGWIPVWSSSNPNYLLPIIALAAYPMAYITRLTKTSMLDALNQDYIRTARAKGVHRLKVIFKHALKNALIPVVTYVGPMVAYILTGSMVVENISVSYTHLTLPTT
;
A
#
# COMPACT_ATOMS: atom_id res chain seq x y z
N MET A 1 22.37 15.05 -14.53
CA MET A 1 21.45 14.54 -13.49
C MET A 1 20.25 15.47 -13.27
N SER A 2 20.41 16.80 -13.22
CA SER A 2 19.30 17.75 -13.03
C SER A 2 18.21 17.65 -14.11
N LYS A 3 18.55 17.62 -15.39
CA LYS A 3 17.58 17.49 -16.50
C LYS A 3 16.71 16.22 -16.40
N TYR A 4 17.29 15.12 -15.96
CA TYR A 4 16.55 13.86 -15.74
C TYR A 4 15.53 13.98 -14.59
N LEU A 5 15.95 14.60 -13.48
CA LEU A 5 15.09 14.82 -12.32
C LEU A 5 13.92 15.77 -12.67
N VAL A 6 14.21 16.88 -13.34
CA VAL A 6 13.19 17.84 -13.81
C VAL A 6 12.19 17.15 -14.74
N LYS A 7 12.68 16.38 -15.73
CA LYS A 7 11.78 15.62 -16.62
C LYS A 7 10.88 14.65 -15.85
N ARG A 8 11.39 13.94 -14.85
CA ARG A 8 10.59 13.04 -14.03
C ARG A 8 9.54 13.76 -13.20
N VAL A 9 9.90 14.89 -12.58
CA VAL A 9 8.95 15.71 -11.81
C VAL A 9 7.85 16.25 -12.72
N LEU A 10 8.20 16.79 -13.89
CA LEU A 10 7.20 17.26 -14.86
C LEU A 10 6.26 16.14 -15.33
N LEU A 11 6.79 14.95 -15.61
CA LEU A 11 5.96 13.79 -15.98
C LEU A 11 5.06 13.35 -14.83
N ALA A 12 5.52 13.41 -13.58
CA ALA A 12 4.70 13.08 -12.42
C ALA A 12 3.56 14.09 -12.25
N ILE A 13 3.84 15.40 -12.36
CA ILE A 13 2.82 16.46 -12.30
C ILE A 13 1.80 16.27 -13.43
N LEU A 14 2.27 16.07 -14.66
CA LEU A 14 1.39 15.82 -15.81
C LEU A 14 0.50 14.59 -15.58
N SER A 15 1.05 13.49 -15.05
CA SER A 15 0.27 12.28 -14.75
C SER A 15 -0.81 12.56 -13.70
N ILE A 16 -0.50 13.31 -12.63
CA ILE A 16 -1.46 13.70 -11.60
C ILE A 16 -2.58 14.54 -12.22
N LEU A 17 -2.25 15.52 -13.05
CA LEU A 17 -3.24 16.37 -13.72
C LEU A 17 -4.15 15.57 -14.66
N ILE A 18 -3.59 14.64 -15.43
CA ILE A 18 -4.38 13.77 -16.32
C ILE A 18 -5.32 12.88 -15.50
N VAL A 19 -4.83 12.23 -14.46
CA VAL A 19 -5.64 11.35 -13.62
C VAL A 19 -6.73 12.13 -12.90
N SER A 20 -6.43 13.32 -12.35
CA SER A 20 -7.42 14.16 -11.68
C SER A 20 -8.51 14.62 -12.66
N ALA A 21 -8.13 15.04 -13.88
CA ALA A 21 -9.07 15.44 -14.92
C ALA A 21 -9.99 14.27 -15.32
N ILE A 22 -9.40 13.11 -15.66
CA ILE A 22 -10.19 11.91 -16.03
C ILE A 22 -11.17 11.57 -14.91
N THR A 23 -10.70 11.50 -13.66
CA THR A 23 -11.54 11.15 -12.50
C THR A 23 -12.68 12.16 -12.34
N PHE A 24 -12.38 13.47 -12.42
CA PHE A 24 -13.39 14.53 -12.28
C PHE A 24 -14.46 14.44 -13.35
N PHE A 25 -14.07 14.33 -14.63
CA PHE A 25 -15.02 14.27 -15.73
C PHE A 25 -15.83 12.97 -15.73
N VAL A 26 -15.20 11.83 -15.45
CA VAL A 26 -15.92 10.55 -15.35
C VAL A 26 -16.95 10.57 -14.22
N MET A 27 -16.60 11.13 -13.05
CA MET A 27 -17.56 11.25 -11.94
C MET A 27 -18.75 12.16 -12.28
N ASN A 28 -18.53 13.20 -13.09
CA ASN A 28 -19.62 14.08 -13.55
C ASN A 28 -20.50 13.44 -14.64
N LEU A 29 -20.01 12.42 -15.35
CA LEU A 29 -20.78 11.67 -16.36
C LEU A 29 -21.74 10.63 -15.73
N ILE A 30 -21.54 10.26 -14.47
CA ILE A 30 -22.39 9.26 -13.80
C ILE A 30 -23.77 9.88 -13.54
N PRO A 31 -24.88 9.26 -14.02
CA PRO A 31 -26.23 9.76 -13.79
C PRO A 31 -26.52 9.89 -12.30
N GLY A 32 -26.98 11.06 -11.88
CA GLY A 32 -27.21 11.37 -10.46
C GLY A 32 -26.10 12.20 -9.81
N GLY A 33 -24.93 12.31 -10.44
CA GLY A 33 -23.80 13.12 -9.96
C GLY A 33 -23.34 12.76 -8.54
N PRO A 34 -22.32 13.44 -8.01
CA PRO A 34 -21.90 13.27 -6.62
C PRO A 34 -22.98 13.74 -5.62
N PHE A 35 -24.00 14.45 -6.10
CA PHE A 35 -25.11 15.00 -5.34
C PHE A 35 -26.42 14.31 -5.75
N ASN A 36 -26.64 13.09 -5.26
CA ASN A 36 -27.93 12.42 -5.47
C ASN A 36 -29.05 13.28 -4.87
N LYS A 37 -29.95 13.77 -5.74
CA LYS A 37 -31.14 14.57 -5.37
C LYS A 37 -32.00 13.90 -4.31
N GLU A 38 -31.90 12.59 -4.13
CA GLU A 38 -32.65 11.82 -3.12
C GLU A 38 -32.17 12.04 -1.67
N LYS A 39 -30.96 12.63 -1.45
CA LYS A 39 -30.45 12.91 -0.09
C LYS A 39 -30.56 14.39 0.33
N ALA A 40 -30.93 15.29 -0.55
CA ALA A 40 -31.19 16.67 -0.17
C ALA A 40 -32.58 16.75 0.48
N THR A 41 -32.61 16.92 1.80
CA THR A 41 -33.83 16.92 2.63
C THR A 41 -34.70 18.16 2.40
N SER A 42 -34.18 19.21 1.73
CA SER A 42 -34.94 20.41 1.34
C SER A 42 -34.34 21.08 0.11
N LYS A 43 -35.15 21.86 -0.62
CA LYS A 43 -34.71 22.64 -1.79
C LYS A 43 -33.65 23.69 -1.40
N GLU A 44 -33.77 24.27 -0.22
CA GLU A 44 -32.85 25.27 0.30
C GLU A 44 -31.45 24.64 0.57
N ALA A 45 -31.41 23.43 1.14
CA ALA A 45 -30.17 22.71 1.35
C ALA A 45 -29.49 22.34 0.03
N GLN A 46 -30.26 22.05 -1.01
CA GLN A 46 -29.75 21.78 -2.35
C GLN A 46 -29.13 23.03 -2.99
N GLN A 47 -29.80 24.19 -2.88
CA GLN A 47 -29.27 25.46 -3.40
C GLN A 47 -27.95 25.85 -2.72
N VAL A 48 -27.86 25.73 -1.39
CA VAL A 48 -26.61 25.99 -0.65
C VAL A 48 -25.46 25.07 -1.10
N LEU A 49 -25.77 23.82 -1.43
CA LEU A 49 -24.76 22.89 -1.97
C LEU A 49 -24.37 23.25 -3.40
N GLU A 50 -25.34 23.60 -4.25
CA GLU A 50 -25.11 24.02 -5.62
C GLU A 50 -24.24 25.28 -5.70
N GLU A 51 -24.51 26.29 -4.89
CA GLU A 51 -23.69 27.51 -4.78
C GLU A 51 -22.30 27.21 -4.23
N ARG A 52 -22.21 26.39 -3.17
CA ARG A 52 -20.93 26.09 -2.52
C ARG A 52 -19.96 25.32 -3.41
N TYR A 53 -20.47 24.46 -4.27
CA TYR A 53 -19.67 23.62 -5.17
C TYR A 53 -19.66 24.12 -6.63
N ASN A 54 -20.28 25.29 -6.89
CA ASN A 54 -20.38 25.90 -8.22
C ASN A 54 -20.98 24.92 -9.25
N LEU A 55 -22.00 24.16 -8.87
CA LEU A 55 -22.62 23.15 -9.74
C LEU A 55 -23.47 23.79 -10.85
N ASP A 56 -23.78 25.06 -10.73
CA ASP A 56 -24.42 25.93 -11.73
C ASP A 56 -23.53 26.22 -12.95
N LYS A 57 -22.19 26.03 -12.80
CA LYS A 57 -21.22 26.35 -13.85
C LYS A 57 -20.98 25.17 -14.79
N PRO A 58 -20.46 25.43 -16.00
CA PRO A 58 -20.00 24.37 -16.92
C PRO A 58 -18.96 23.45 -16.26
N VAL A 59 -19.03 22.14 -16.50
CA VAL A 59 -18.12 21.13 -15.90
C VAL A 59 -16.63 21.46 -16.03
N PRO A 60 -16.12 21.99 -17.19
CA PRO A 60 -14.74 22.40 -17.28
C PRO A 60 -14.37 23.55 -16.33
N GLU A 61 -15.28 24.50 -16.10
CA GLU A 61 -15.06 25.62 -15.18
C GLU A 61 -15.04 25.12 -13.73
N GLN A 62 -15.94 24.19 -13.38
CA GLN A 62 -15.92 23.53 -12.07
C GLN A 62 -14.59 22.85 -11.79
N TYR A 63 -13.99 22.16 -12.79
CA TYR A 63 -12.67 21.55 -12.66
C TYR A 63 -11.56 22.55 -12.38
N VAL A 64 -11.55 23.67 -13.09
CA VAL A 64 -10.54 24.74 -12.89
C VAL A 64 -10.66 25.33 -11.49
N LEU A 65 -11.88 25.62 -11.04
CA LEU A 65 -12.14 26.14 -9.69
C LEU A 65 -11.73 25.13 -8.61
N TYR A 66 -12.07 23.86 -8.80
CA TYR A 66 -11.67 22.78 -7.90
C TYR A 66 -10.14 22.69 -7.78
N MET A 67 -9.42 22.72 -8.91
CA MET A 67 -7.96 22.68 -8.92
C MET A 67 -7.35 23.91 -8.28
N ASN A 68 -7.94 25.10 -8.50
CA ASN A 68 -7.49 26.33 -7.85
C ASN A 68 -7.65 26.25 -6.33
N ASN A 69 -8.80 25.81 -5.83
CA ASN A 69 -9.04 25.62 -4.39
C ASN A 69 -8.07 24.62 -3.78
N LEU A 70 -7.82 23.50 -4.49
CA LEU A 70 -6.87 22.48 -4.07
C LEU A 70 -5.45 23.03 -3.91
N LEU A 71 -5.00 23.89 -4.85
CA LEU A 71 -3.68 24.54 -4.79
C LEU A 71 -3.57 25.53 -3.61
N HIS A 72 -4.69 26.10 -3.15
CA HIS A 72 -4.75 26.94 -1.95
C HIS A 72 -4.97 26.17 -0.66
N GLY A 73 -4.97 24.84 -0.73
CA GLY A 73 -5.13 23.97 0.46
C GLY A 73 -6.58 23.73 0.87
N ASP A 74 -7.56 24.18 0.11
CA ASP A 74 -8.96 23.86 0.32
C ASP A 74 -9.32 22.58 -0.44
N TRP A 75 -9.41 21.47 0.30
CA TRP A 75 -9.79 20.15 -0.21
C TRP A 75 -11.30 19.95 -0.27
N GLY A 76 -12.07 20.93 0.17
CA GLY A 76 -13.51 20.84 0.27
C GLY A 76 -14.00 20.05 1.47
N VAL A 77 -15.30 19.77 1.47
CA VAL A 77 -16.02 19.05 2.53
C VAL A 77 -16.59 17.75 1.97
N SER A 78 -16.48 16.69 2.73
CA SER A 78 -17.04 15.38 2.37
C SER A 78 -18.57 15.46 2.36
N LEU A 79 -19.18 15.15 1.24
CA LEU A 79 -20.65 15.12 1.07
C LEU A 79 -21.32 14.05 1.94
N HIS A 80 -20.59 13.00 2.29
CA HIS A 80 -21.11 11.89 3.09
C HIS A 80 -21.05 12.17 4.58
N SER A 81 -19.97 12.81 5.07
CA SER A 81 -19.74 13.01 6.51
C SER A 81 -19.83 14.46 6.96
N GLY A 82 -19.92 15.44 6.04
CA GLY A 82 -19.90 16.88 6.35
C GLY A 82 -18.55 17.39 6.90
N ARG A 83 -17.51 16.57 6.91
CA ARG A 83 -16.18 16.90 7.48
C ARG A 83 -15.25 17.43 6.42
N ASN A 84 -14.31 18.29 6.82
CA ASN A 84 -13.25 18.77 5.94
C ASN A 84 -12.37 17.60 5.45
N ILE A 85 -12.24 17.48 4.12
CA ILE A 85 -11.53 16.37 3.46
C ILE A 85 -10.05 16.37 3.84
N GLY A 86 -9.39 17.53 3.89
CA GLY A 86 -7.99 17.64 4.25
C GLY A 86 -7.69 17.10 5.65
N THR A 87 -8.57 17.41 6.62
CA THR A 87 -8.46 16.90 7.99
C THR A 87 -8.68 15.39 8.06
N GLU A 88 -9.69 14.88 7.34
CA GLU A 88 -9.95 13.43 7.28
C GLU A 88 -8.80 12.66 6.61
N ILE A 89 -8.26 13.18 5.50
CA ILE A 89 -7.10 12.57 4.83
C ILE A 89 -5.89 12.56 5.78
N SER A 90 -5.56 13.70 6.40
CA SER A 90 -4.40 13.78 7.30
C SER A 90 -4.49 12.79 8.45
N ARG A 91 -5.67 12.67 9.07
CA ARG A 91 -5.90 11.75 10.17
C ARG A 91 -5.79 10.28 9.75
N LYS A 92 -6.45 9.92 8.64
CA LYS A 92 -6.42 8.55 8.11
C LYS A 92 -5.05 8.18 7.58
N PHE A 93 -4.39 9.11 6.86
CA PHE A 93 -3.05 8.89 6.33
C PHE A 93 -2.01 8.61 7.43
N ALA A 94 -2.12 9.27 8.59
CA ALA A 94 -1.22 9.00 9.71
C ALA A 94 -1.32 7.54 10.21
N VAL A 95 -2.52 6.98 10.25
CA VAL A 95 -2.74 5.57 10.62
C VAL A 95 -2.20 4.64 9.53
N SER A 96 -2.55 4.89 8.26
CA SER A 96 -2.08 4.10 7.12
C SER A 96 -0.57 4.15 6.97
N ALA A 97 0.06 5.30 7.17
CA ALA A 97 1.51 5.47 7.12
C ALA A 97 2.22 4.68 8.23
N LYS A 98 1.67 4.68 9.45
CA LYS A 98 2.21 3.89 10.57
C LYS A 98 2.09 2.39 10.28
N LEU A 99 0.91 1.94 9.90
CA LEU A 99 0.63 0.54 9.60
C LEU A 99 1.45 0.05 8.39
N GLY A 100 1.37 0.79 7.29
CA GLY A 100 2.06 0.46 6.04
C GLY A 100 3.58 0.56 6.18
N GLY A 101 4.09 1.53 6.94
CA GLY A 101 5.52 1.67 7.23
C GLY A 101 6.07 0.46 7.98
N VAL A 102 5.38 0.01 9.03
CA VAL A 102 5.78 -1.20 9.78
C VAL A 102 5.68 -2.43 8.88
N ALA A 103 4.60 -2.58 8.11
CA ALA A 103 4.43 -3.70 7.19
C ALA A 103 5.55 -3.74 6.12
N ALA A 104 5.95 -2.57 5.59
CA ALA A 104 7.04 -2.46 4.63
C ALA A 104 8.39 -2.90 5.24
N ILE A 105 8.71 -2.44 6.45
CA ILE A 105 9.94 -2.84 7.16
C ILE A 105 9.96 -4.35 7.39
N VAL A 106 8.86 -4.92 7.87
CA VAL A 106 8.71 -6.37 8.08
C VAL A 106 8.90 -7.14 6.77
N ALA A 107 8.24 -6.69 5.70
CA ALA A 107 8.36 -7.30 4.38
C ALA A 107 9.80 -7.29 3.84
N ILE A 108 10.52 -6.18 4.00
CA ILE A 108 11.90 -6.04 3.53
C ILE A 108 12.82 -6.97 4.35
N ILE A 109 12.77 -6.88 5.67
CA ILE A 109 13.69 -7.64 6.52
C ILE A 109 13.46 -9.14 6.36
N ILE A 110 12.23 -9.60 6.50
CA ILE A 110 11.91 -11.04 6.40
C ILE A 110 12.10 -11.51 4.96
N GLY A 111 11.69 -10.73 3.97
CA GLY A 111 11.84 -11.08 2.57
C GLY A 111 13.30 -11.27 2.13
N VAL A 112 14.19 -10.37 2.56
CA VAL A 112 15.63 -10.47 2.28
C VAL A 112 16.25 -11.69 2.99
N ILE A 113 15.89 -11.95 4.25
CA ILE A 113 16.38 -13.11 5.00
C ILE A 113 15.94 -14.40 4.32
N LEU A 114 14.64 -14.57 4.07
CA LEU A 114 14.08 -15.76 3.44
C LEU A 114 14.63 -15.98 2.02
N GLY A 115 14.74 -14.92 1.23
CA GLY A 115 15.32 -14.99 -0.11
C GLY A 115 16.79 -15.39 -0.11
N SER A 116 17.57 -14.89 0.84
CA SER A 116 18.97 -15.27 1.02
C SER A 116 19.10 -16.74 1.43
N ILE A 117 18.26 -17.20 2.37
CA ILE A 117 18.22 -18.62 2.79
C ILE A 117 17.85 -19.51 1.59
N ALA A 118 16.81 -19.15 0.85
CA ALA A 118 16.37 -19.91 -0.33
C ALA A 118 17.48 -19.99 -1.41
N ALA A 119 18.22 -18.90 -1.65
CA ALA A 119 19.34 -18.90 -2.59
C ALA A 119 20.49 -19.80 -2.13
N LEU A 120 20.86 -19.74 -0.86
CA LEU A 120 21.96 -20.53 -0.29
C LEU A 120 21.62 -22.00 -0.12
N THR A 121 20.34 -22.34 -0.04
CA THR A 121 19.83 -23.73 0.08
C THR A 121 19.13 -24.21 -1.19
N ARG A 122 19.51 -23.66 -2.33
CA ARG A 122 18.90 -23.96 -3.65
C ARG A 122 18.66 -25.46 -3.84
N ASN A 123 17.45 -25.81 -4.26
CA ASN A 123 16.96 -27.18 -4.51
C ASN A 123 16.86 -28.10 -3.26
N LYS A 124 17.15 -27.60 -2.05
CA LYS A 124 16.96 -28.33 -0.79
C LYS A 124 15.59 -28.03 -0.19
N LEU A 125 15.24 -28.76 0.87
CA LEU A 125 13.95 -28.62 1.56
C LEU A 125 13.62 -27.17 2.00
N PRO A 126 14.54 -26.40 2.63
CA PRO A 126 14.22 -25.01 3.02
C PRO A 126 13.85 -24.14 1.82
N ASP A 127 14.55 -24.28 0.69
CA ASP A 127 14.23 -23.54 -0.53
C ASP A 127 12.82 -23.88 -1.03
N ARG A 128 12.47 -25.17 -1.08
CA ARG A 128 11.14 -25.61 -1.56
C ARG A 128 10.01 -25.09 -0.67
N LEU A 129 10.19 -25.13 0.65
CA LEU A 129 9.21 -24.61 1.60
C LEU A 129 9.04 -23.08 1.46
N ILE A 130 10.14 -22.33 1.40
CA ILE A 130 10.10 -20.87 1.21
C ILE A 130 9.39 -20.54 -0.10
N VAL A 131 9.71 -21.21 -1.20
CA VAL A 131 9.06 -20.98 -2.50
C VAL A 131 7.56 -21.32 -2.43
N PHE A 132 7.19 -22.40 -1.78
CA PHE A 132 5.79 -22.78 -1.60
C PHE A 132 5.00 -21.68 -0.85
N PHE A 133 5.48 -21.23 0.31
CA PHE A 133 4.80 -20.19 1.10
C PHE A 133 4.79 -18.84 0.38
N THR A 134 5.86 -18.47 -0.32
CA THR A 134 5.89 -17.22 -1.09
C THR A 134 4.97 -17.28 -2.30
N THR A 135 4.77 -18.45 -2.91
CA THR A 135 3.78 -18.61 -3.98
C THR A 135 2.36 -18.43 -3.45
N LEU A 136 2.03 -19.02 -2.30
CA LEU A 136 0.76 -18.77 -1.63
C LEU A 136 0.57 -17.27 -1.30
N GLY A 137 1.59 -16.62 -0.72
CA GLY A 137 1.55 -15.20 -0.37
C GLY A 137 1.36 -14.26 -1.57
N THR A 138 1.83 -14.66 -2.76
CA THR A 138 1.61 -13.87 -3.99
C THR A 138 0.29 -14.21 -4.72
N ALA A 139 -0.24 -15.40 -4.51
CA ALA A 139 -1.48 -15.84 -5.14
C ALA A 139 -2.73 -15.32 -4.42
N MET A 140 -2.65 -15.06 -3.11
CA MET A 140 -3.79 -14.62 -2.30
C MET A 140 -3.90 -13.09 -2.28
N PRO A 141 -5.07 -12.51 -2.59
CA PRO A 141 -5.34 -11.10 -2.36
C PRO A 141 -5.21 -10.76 -0.86
N SER A 142 -4.64 -9.59 -0.54
CA SER A 142 -4.36 -9.18 0.84
C SER A 142 -5.61 -9.14 1.73
N PHE A 143 -6.77 -8.76 1.17
CA PHE A 143 -8.03 -8.74 1.91
C PHE A 143 -8.54 -10.15 2.24
N VAL A 144 -8.34 -11.13 1.36
CA VAL A 144 -8.71 -12.54 1.64
C VAL A 144 -7.84 -13.06 2.76
N LEU A 145 -6.53 -12.81 2.70
CA LEU A 145 -5.61 -13.19 3.77
C LEU A 145 -5.98 -12.51 5.10
N ALA A 146 -6.29 -11.20 5.08
CA ALA A 146 -6.72 -10.47 6.27
C ALA A 146 -7.97 -11.10 6.91
N THR A 147 -8.98 -11.40 6.08
CA THR A 147 -10.22 -12.06 6.54
C THR A 147 -9.96 -13.44 7.12
N LEU A 148 -9.14 -14.27 6.46
CA LEU A 148 -8.78 -15.60 6.96
C LEU A 148 -8.01 -15.54 8.29
N LEU A 149 -7.04 -14.63 8.41
CA LEU A 149 -6.30 -14.42 9.65
C LEU A 149 -7.24 -14.02 10.79
N LEU A 150 -8.17 -13.11 10.51
CA LEU A 150 -9.16 -12.67 11.50
C LEU A 150 -10.11 -13.80 11.91
N LEU A 151 -10.66 -14.55 10.95
CA LEU A 151 -11.53 -15.69 11.23
C LEU A 151 -10.82 -16.75 12.08
N VAL A 152 -9.58 -17.10 11.73
CA VAL A 152 -8.85 -18.16 12.42
C VAL A 152 -8.36 -17.69 13.79
N PHE A 153 -7.62 -16.59 13.85
CA PHE A 153 -6.90 -16.18 15.06
C PHE A 153 -7.76 -15.39 16.05
N CYS A 154 -8.72 -14.59 15.57
CA CYS A 154 -9.60 -13.83 16.46
C CYS A 154 -10.87 -14.62 16.83
N LEU A 155 -11.58 -15.15 15.83
CA LEU A 155 -12.90 -15.74 16.08
C LEU A 155 -12.84 -17.22 16.48
N LYS A 156 -12.04 -18.03 15.77
CA LYS A 156 -12.01 -19.49 16.02
C LYS A 156 -11.08 -19.86 17.18
N LEU A 157 -9.88 -19.31 17.24
CA LEU A 157 -8.88 -19.63 18.26
C LEU A 157 -8.91 -18.68 19.46
N GLY A 158 -9.43 -17.45 19.29
CA GLY A 158 -9.46 -16.45 20.35
C GLY A 158 -8.07 -15.98 20.85
N TRP A 159 -7.01 -16.26 20.08
CA TRP A 159 -5.63 -15.94 20.49
C TRP A 159 -5.31 -14.44 20.43
N ILE A 160 -5.94 -13.75 19.50
CA ILE A 160 -5.67 -12.34 19.23
C ILE A 160 -7.01 -11.60 19.34
N PRO A 161 -7.11 -10.55 20.15
CA PRO A 161 -8.34 -9.76 20.24
C PRO A 161 -8.60 -9.06 18.91
N VAL A 162 -9.87 -8.95 18.54
CA VAL A 162 -10.30 -8.15 17.40
C VAL A 162 -9.90 -6.70 17.65
N TRP A 163 -9.46 -6.01 16.59
CA TRP A 163 -9.10 -4.61 16.69
C TRP A 163 -10.30 -3.77 17.18
N SER A 164 -10.08 -2.92 18.16
CA SER A 164 -11.06 -1.94 18.62
C SER A 164 -10.37 -0.61 18.93
N SER A 165 -11.13 0.49 18.95
CA SER A 165 -10.60 1.80 19.31
C SER A 165 -10.03 1.86 20.75
N SER A 166 -10.56 1.03 21.65
CA SER A 166 -10.10 0.86 23.02
C SER A 166 -8.89 -0.08 23.15
N ASN A 167 -8.72 -1.01 22.20
CA ASN A 167 -7.59 -1.95 22.16
C ASN A 167 -7.10 -2.14 20.71
N PRO A 168 -6.29 -1.21 20.19
CA PRO A 168 -5.83 -1.24 18.82
C PRO A 168 -4.76 -2.34 18.63
N ASN A 169 -5.12 -3.45 18.02
CA ASN A 169 -4.20 -4.53 17.66
C ASN A 169 -3.89 -4.50 16.15
N TYR A 170 -2.70 -4.10 15.81
CA TYR A 170 -2.25 -3.97 14.43
C TYR A 170 -1.53 -5.21 13.87
N LEU A 171 -1.38 -6.28 14.66
CA LEU A 171 -0.56 -7.44 14.27
C LEU A 171 -1.08 -8.12 13.00
N LEU A 172 -2.35 -8.48 12.97
CA LEU A 172 -2.93 -9.17 11.80
C LEU A 172 -3.00 -8.30 10.55
N PRO A 173 -3.41 -7.02 10.64
CA PRO A 173 -3.30 -6.09 9.52
C PRO A 173 -1.87 -5.95 8.96
N ILE A 174 -0.86 -5.86 9.82
CA ILE A 174 0.54 -5.77 9.40
C ILE A 174 0.97 -7.04 8.66
N ILE A 175 0.61 -8.22 9.18
CA ILE A 175 0.92 -9.51 8.53
C ILE A 175 0.25 -9.59 7.15
N ALA A 176 -1.02 -9.22 7.06
CA ALA A 176 -1.76 -9.27 5.81
C ALA A 176 -1.19 -8.31 4.75
N LEU A 177 -0.83 -7.08 5.16
CA LEU A 177 -0.22 -6.09 4.27
C LEU A 177 1.20 -6.46 3.85
N ALA A 178 1.98 -7.05 4.75
CA ALA A 178 3.36 -7.45 4.50
C ALA A 178 3.46 -8.71 3.61
N ALA A 179 2.48 -9.59 3.60
CA ALA A 179 2.57 -10.92 3.01
C ALA A 179 2.94 -10.92 1.52
N TYR A 180 2.22 -10.14 0.71
CA TYR A 180 2.51 -10.04 -0.72
C TYR A 180 3.88 -9.39 -1.01
N PRO A 181 4.22 -8.21 -0.47
CA PRO A 181 5.53 -7.61 -0.68
C PRO A 181 6.67 -8.48 -0.16
N MET A 182 6.51 -9.11 1.00
CA MET A 182 7.49 -10.04 1.57
C MET A 182 7.76 -11.22 0.63
N ALA A 183 6.71 -11.83 0.10
CA ALA A 183 6.81 -12.94 -0.83
C ALA A 183 7.52 -12.51 -2.14
N TYR A 184 7.19 -11.33 -2.64
CA TYR A 184 7.82 -10.76 -3.84
C TYR A 184 9.32 -10.47 -3.60
N ILE A 185 9.66 -9.78 -2.49
CA ILE A 185 11.05 -9.49 -2.10
C ILE A 185 11.84 -10.78 -1.90
N THR A 186 11.23 -11.80 -1.29
CA THR A 186 11.88 -13.12 -1.12
C THR A 186 12.31 -13.71 -2.46
N ARG A 187 11.42 -13.73 -3.44
CA ARG A 187 11.73 -14.27 -4.77
C ARG A 187 12.74 -13.40 -5.53
N LEU A 188 12.60 -12.09 -5.44
CA LEU A 188 13.52 -11.13 -6.05
C LEU A 188 14.93 -11.29 -5.46
N THR A 189 15.04 -11.34 -4.13
CA THR A 189 16.31 -11.55 -3.43
C THR A 189 16.92 -12.90 -3.78
N LYS A 190 16.11 -13.99 -3.81
CA LYS A 190 16.60 -15.31 -4.21
C LYS A 190 17.24 -15.28 -5.61
N THR A 191 16.53 -14.74 -6.59
CA THR A 191 17.01 -14.69 -7.98
C THR A 191 18.28 -13.85 -8.09
N SER A 192 18.25 -12.62 -7.58
CA SER A 192 19.39 -11.71 -7.64
C SER A 192 20.60 -12.23 -6.85
N MET A 193 20.37 -12.97 -5.76
CA MET A 193 21.43 -13.59 -4.98
C MET A 193 22.11 -14.76 -5.74
N LEU A 194 21.30 -15.57 -6.44
CA LEU A 194 21.82 -16.64 -7.31
C LEU A 194 22.65 -16.06 -8.46
N ASP A 195 22.18 -15.00 -9.08
CA ASP A 195 22.90 -14.31 -10.14
C ASP A 195 24.22 -13.73 -9.62
N ALA A 196 24.17 -13.04 -8.46
CA ALA A 196 25.36 -12.46 -7.84
C ALA A 196 26.41 -13.53 -7.48
N LEU A 197 25.99 -14.67 -6.92
CA LEU A 197 26.89 -15.75 -6.51
C LEU A 197 27.62 -16.42 -7.67
N ASN A 198 27.10 -16.30 -8.89
CA ASN A 198 27.71 -16.87 -10.11
C ASN A 198 28.66 -15.89 -10.82
N GLN A 199 28.81 -14.66 -10.36
CA GLN A 199 29.68 -13.65 -10.98
C GLN A 199 31.16 -13.87 -10.72
N ASP A 200 32.02 -13.39 -11.63
CA ASP A 200 33.46 -13.57 -11.56
C ASP A 200 34.11 -12.88 -10.36
N TYR A 201 33.58 -11.75 -9.90
CA TYR A 201 34.07 -11.10 -8.68
C TYR A 201 33.92 -11.98 -7.42
N ILE A 202 32.90 -12.85 -7.39
CA ILE A 202 32.75 -13.85 -6.31
C ILE A 202 33.80 -14.95 -6.42
N ARG A 203 34.07 -15.41 -7.63
CA ARG A 203 35.15 -16.38 -7.88
C ARG A 203 36.52 -15.82 -7.45
N THR A 204 36.79 -14.58 -7.82
CA THR A 204 38.01 -13.84 -7.42
C THR A 204 38.11 -13.70 -5.91
N ALA A 205 37.02 -13.33 -5.23
CA ALA A 205 37.01 -13.21 -3.76
C ALA A 205 37.29 -14.54 -3.07
N ARG A 206 36.73 -15.64 -3.58
CA ARG A 206 37.05 -17.01 -3.08
C ARG A 206 38.47 -17.41 -3.32
N ALA A 207 39.02 -17.14 -4.51
CA ALA A 207 40.40 -17.43 -4.86
C ALA A 207 41.42 -16.67 -3.98
N LYS A 208 41.03 -15.45 -3.51
CA LYS A 208 41.82 -14.65 -2.54
C LYS A 208 41.66 -15.13 -1.10
N GLY A 209 40.96 -16.24 -0.83
CA GLY A 209 40.80 -16.81 0.51
C GLY A 209 39.83 -16.03 1.41
N VAL A 210 38.95 -15.19 0.84
CA VAL A 210 37.96 -14.46 1.64
C VAL A 210 36.99 -15.44 2.27
N HIS A 211 36.78 -15.31 3.61
CA HIS A 211 35.86 -16.16 4.35
C HIS A 211 34.46 -16.20 3.78
N ARG A 212 33.84 -17.39 3.75
CA ARG A 212 32.55 -17.66 3.10
C ARG A 212 31.43 -16.67 3.50
N LEU A 213 31.27 -16.36 4.78
CA LEU A 213 30.25 -15.41 5.24
C LEU A 213 30.49 -14.00 4.69
N LYS A 214 31.76 -13.56 4.63
CA LYS A 214 32.11 -12.26 4.06
C LYS A 214 31.82 -12.20 2.56
N VAL A 215 32.04 -13.28 1.82
CA VAL A 215 31.66 -13.40 0.41
C VAL A 215 30.15 -13.26 0.26
N ILE A 216 29.35 -13.94 1.10
CA ILE A 216 27.90 -13.92 1.04
C ILE A 216 27.37 -12.51 1.37
N PHE A 217 27.68 -11.99 2.56
CA PHE A 217 27.05 -10.75 3.05
C PHE A 217 27.64 -9.48 2.42
N LYS A 218 28.96 -9.40 2.23
CA LYS A 218 29.62 -8.19 1.74
C LYS A 218 29.70 -8.12 0.22
N HIS A 219 29.83 -9.23 -0.47
CA HIS A 219 30.02 -9.25 -1.92
C HIS A 219 28.76 -9.66 -2.68
N ALA A 220 28.09 -10.75 -2.31
CA ALA A 220 26.91 -11.22 -3.04
C ALA A 220 25.65 -10.43 -2.63
N LEU A 221 25.30 -10.39 -1.34
CA LEU A 221 24.06 -9.76 -0.87
C LEU A 221 24.00 -8.27 -1.19
N LYS A 222 25.11 -7.54 -1.02
CA LYS A 222 25.15 -6.10 -1.35
C LYS A 222 24.71 -5.81 -2.77
N ASN A 223 25.15 -6.61 -3.74
CA ASN A 223 24.78 -6.45 -5.14
C ASN A 223 23.38 -7.01 -5.43
N ALA A 224 23.00 -8.10 -4.78
CA ALA A 224 21.67 -8.70 -4.90
C ALA A 224 20.54 -7.79 -4.36
N LEU A 225 20.85 -6.86 -3.46
CA LEU A 225 19.86 -5.91 -2.93
C LEU A 225 19.52 -4.76 -3.89
N ILE A 226 20.28 -4.52 -4.96
CA ILE A 226 20.01 -3.41 -5.89
C ILE A 226 18.58 -3.46 -6.46
N PRO A 227 18.09 -4.59 -7.01
CA PRO A 227 16.72 -4.69 -7.49
C PRO A 227 15.69 -4.55 -6.35
N VAL A 228 16.01 -5.04 -5.15
CA VAL A 228 15.13 -4.92 -3.97
C VAL A 228 14.94 -3.45 -3.59
N VAL A 229 16.03 -2.68 -3.49
CA VAL A 229 15.98 -1.24 -3.20
C VAL A 229 15.16 -0.49 -4.26
N THR A 230 15.31 -0.87 -5.53
CA THR A 230 14.54 -0.29 -6.63
C THR A 230 13.03 -0.57 -6.48
N TYR A 231 12.68 -1.75 -5.97
CA TYR A 231 11.28 -2.15 -5.74
C TYR A 231 10.65 -1.45 -4.53
N VAL A 232 11.43 -1.03 -3.53
CA VAL A 232 10.91 -0.42 -2.29
C VAL A 232 10.04 0.80 -2.57
N GLY A 233 10.40 1.67 -3.50
CA GLY A 233 9.61 2.86 -3.83
C GLY A 233 8.18 2.54 -4.29
N PRO A 234 8.00 1.78 -5.38
CA PRO A 234 6.68 1.30 -5.82
C PRO A 234 5.94 0.51 -4.75
N MET A 235 6.62 -0.33 -3.98
CA MET A 235 6.04 -1.12 -2.90
C MET A 235 5.43 -0.23 -1.80
N VAL A 236 6.15 0.77 -1.34
CA VAL A 236 5.64 1.70 -0.32
C VAL A 236 4.42 2.45 -0.83
N ALA A 237 4.45 2.93 -2.08
CA ALA A 237 3.28 3.56 -2.69
C ALA A 237 2.08 2.60 -2.72
N TYR A 238 2.29 1.35 -3.13
CA TYR A 238 1.23 0.32 -3.15
C TYR A 238 0.67 0.04 -1.75
N ILE A 239 1.52 -0.13 -0.74
CA ILE A 239 1.07 -0.40 0.65
C ILE A 239 0.26 0.78 1.18
N LEU A 240 0.71 2.02 0.95
CA LEU A 240 0.01 3.21 1.44
C LEU A 240 -1.36 3.41 0.77
N THR A 241 -1.50 3.05 -0.51
CA THR A 241 -2.77 3.15 -1.24
C THR A 241 -3.67 1.92 -1.07
N GLY A 242 -3.08 0.73 -0.87
CA GLY A 242 -3.79 -0.53 -0.73
C GLY A 242 -4.25 -0.85 0.70
N SER A 243 -3.73 -0.14 1.71
CA SER A 243 -4.06 -0.38 3.12
C SER A 243 -5.53 -0.11 3.45
N MET A 244 -6.20 0.76 2.69
CA MET A 244 -7.60 1.16 2.90
C MET A 244 -8.57 -0.03 2.97
N VAL A 245 -8.38 -1.06 2.13
CA VAL A 245 -9.23 -2.26 2.14
C VAL A 245 -8.97 -3.10 3.39
N VAL A 246 -7.71 -3.31 3.74
CA VAL A 246 -7.32 -4.08 4.94
C VAL A 246 -7.71 -3.34 6.22
N GLU A 247 -7.59 -2.02 6.24
CA GLU A 247 -8.03 -1.18 7.36
C GLU A 247 -9.54 -1.26 7.54
N ASN A 248 -10.33 -1.14 6.46
CA ASN A 248 -11.78 -1.25 6.52
C ASN A 248 -12.23 -2.63 7.03
N ILE A 249 -11.57 -3.71 6.62
CA ILE A 249 -11.87 -5.06 7.13
C ILE A 249 -11.52 -5.16 8.61
N SER A 250 -10.39 -4.63 9.03
CA SER A 250 -9.97 -4.66 10.44
C SER A 250 -10.88 -3.83 11.33
N VAL A 251 -11.40 -2.69 10.83
CA VAL A 251 -12.27 -1.77 11.57
C VAL A 251 -13.76 -2.14 11.42
N SER A 252 -14.16 -2.72 10.28
CA SER A 252 -15.58 -3.02 9.98
C SER A 252 -16.18 -4.10 10.89
N TYR A 253 -15.37 -5.01 11.43
CA TYR A 253 -15.87 -6.03 12.36
C TYR A 253 -16.24 -5.47 13.74
N THR A 254 -15.85 -4.24 14.08
CA THR A 254 -16.30 -3.60 15.32
C THR A 254 -17.78 -3.20 15.28
N HIS A 255 -18.39 -3.11 14.10
CA HIS A 255 -19.82 -2.84 13.93
C HIS A 255 -20.68 -4.10 13.87
N LEU A 256 -20.09 -5.28 13.69
CA LEU A 256 -20.82 -6.56 13.67
C LEU A 256 -20.99 -7.17 15.06
N THR A 257 -20.29 -6.68 16.06
CA THR A 257 -20.55 -6.99 17.48
C THR A 257 -21.43 -5.93 18.11
N LEU A 258 -22.59 -5.65 17.52
CA LEU A 258 -23.67 -4.99 18.27
C LEU A 258 -24.12 -5.95 19.36
N PRO A 259 -24.20 -5.49 20.62
CA PRO A 259 -24.74 -6.32 21.67
C PRO A 259 -26.19 -6.68 21.32
N THR A 260 -26.42 -7.97 21.09
CA THR A 260 -27.77 -8.54 21.21
C THR A 260 -28.12 -8.50 22.68
N THR A 261 -28.70 -7.46 23.14
CA THR A 261 -29.56 -7.40 24.34
C THR A 261 -30.77 -6.58 24.00
#